data_566c4903f57cc1cfea45401f857930cd
#
_entry.id   566c4903f57cc1cfea45401f857930cd
#
_cell.length_a   1.000
_cell.length_b   1.000
_cell.length_c   1.000
_cell.angle_alpha   90.00
_cell.angle_beta   90.00
_cell.angle_gamma   90.00
#
_symmetry.space_group_name_H-M   'P 1'
#
loop_
_entity.id
_entity.type
_entity.pdbx_description
1 polymer ?
#
loop_
_entity_poly.entity_id
_entity_poly.type
_entity_poly.pdbx_seq_one_letter_code
_entity_poly.pdbx_strand_id
1 'polypeptide(L)'
;FDALPINQYVRSNEGWHEKKVTTKNGKLCFTLDNKIWVPSDSIFSNFKVGDTIEYSEQTIRIFSNICNHLIQYDGVLLVIDYGNVSGIGDTLQAVNNHDFKDILEKPGQSDLSSHVNFKLLKEIASKKNLYVSKVKEQQIFLLELGIMERLKSLTKNVSSAIAQKLASEIKILIDPDKMGSLFKVIAVTKNNRHLEGLS
;
A
#
# COMPACT_ATOMS: atom_id res chain seq x y z
N PHE A 1 6.26 0.36 -2.39
CA PHE A 1 6.40 -0.06 -0.98
C PHE A 1 5.87 -1.47 -0.74
N ASP A 2 4.99 -1.95 -1.57
CA ASP A 2 4.31 -3.26 -1.50
C ASP A 2 5.26 -4.48 -1.43
N ALA A 3 6.39 -4.41 -2.13
CA ALA A 3 7.41 -5.47 -2.18
C ALA A 3 8.49 -5.37 -1.07
N LEU A 4 8.37 -4.43 -0.14
CA LEU A 4 9.29 -4.34 0.98
C LEU A 4 8.98 -5.43 2.03
N PRO A 5 10.02 -5.99 2.68
CA PRO A 5 9.81 -7.03 3.69
C PRO A 5 8.90 -6.57 4.83
N ILE A 6 8.00 -7.45 5.23
CA ILE A 6 7.09 -7.25 6.36
C ILE A 6 7.25 -8.33 7.41
N ASN A 7 6.88 -7.99 8.64
CA ASN A 7 6.54 -8.93 9.68
C ASN A 7 5.03 -8.87 9.91
N GLN A 8 4.39 -10.02 10.08
CA GLN A 8 2.98 -10.11 10.43
C GLN A 8 2.84 -10.38 11.93
N TYR A 9 1.91 -9.68 12.58
CA TYR A 9 1.58 -9.88 13.99
C TYR A 9 0.09 -10.10 14.16
N VAL A 10 -0.27 -11.09 14.94
CA VAL A 10 -1.66 -11.46 15.24
C VAL A 10 -2.00 -11.06 16.69
N ARG A 11 -3.12 -10.40 16.88
CA ARG A 11 -3.61 -9.97 18.19
C ARG A 11 -4.23 -11.14 18.96
N SER A 12 -3.73 -11.41 20.15
CA SER A 12 -4.35 -12.31 21.13
C SER A 12 -4.87 -11.54 22.36
N ASN A 13 -5.44 -12.24 23.31
CA ASN A 13 -5.81 -11.64 24.60
C ASN A 13 -4.59 -11.13 25.40
N GLU A 14 -3.43 -11.74 25.21
CA GLU A 14 -2.20 -11.43 25.94
C GLU A 14 -1.39 -10.32 25.28
N GLY A 15 -1.51 -10.13 23.95
CA GLY A 15 -0.74 -9.15 23.20
C GLY A 15 -0.66 -9.48 21.72
N TRP A 16 0.39 -9.00 21.08
CA TRP A 16 0.69 -9.27 19.69
C TRP A 16 1.75 -10.37 19.58
N HIS A 17 1.47 -11.37 18.76
CA HIS A 17 2.38 -12.47 18.49
C HIS A 17 2.83 -12.43 17.04
N GLU A 18 4.13 -12.52 16.81
CA GLU A 18 4.67 -12.58 15.45
C GLU A 18 4.26 -13.90 14.77
N LYS A 19 3.76 -13.79 13.54
CA LYS A 19 3.44 -14.92 12.68
C LYS A 19 4.71 -15.31 11.93
N LYS A 20 5.27 -16.47 12.26
CA LYS A 20 6.54 -16.99 11.75
C LYS A 20 6.34 -18.21 10.87
N VAL A 21 7.33 -18.51 10.07
CA VAL A 21 7.39 -19.76 9.29
C VAL A 21 8.18 -20.79 10.09
N THR A 22 7.64 -22.01 10.17
CA THR A 22 8.29 -23.18 10.78
C THR A 22 8.12 -24.40 9.88
N THR A 23 8.74 -25.51 10.26
CA THR A 23 8.60 -26.79 9.57
C THR A 23 7.85 -27.79 10.45
N LYS A 24 6.77 -28.38 9.92
CA LYS A 24 6.03 -29.48 10.56
C LYS A 24 5.85 -30.61 9.57
N ASN A 25 6.28 -31.82 9.95
CA ASN A 25 6.22 -33.00 9.07
C ASN A 25 6.90 -32.79 7.70
N GLY A 26 8.04 -32.06 7.67
CA GLY A 26 8.77 -31.77 6.43
C GLY A 26 8.13 -30.70 5.51
N LYS A 27 7.05 -30.07 5.95
CA LYS A 27 6.38 -28.99 5.19
C LYS A 27 6.47 -27.67 5.95
N LEU A 28 6.60 -26.58 5.20
CA LEU A 28 6.52 -25.24 5.76
C LEU A 28 5.10 -24.94 6.23
N CYS A 29 4.97 -24.30 7.37
CA CYS A 29 3.69 -23.81 7.89
C CYS A 29 3.89 -22.55 8.73
N PHE A 30 2.81 -21.79 8.91
CA PHE A 30 2.82 -20.65 9.82
C PHE A 30 2.62 -21.11 11.27
N THR A 31 3.24 -20.38 12.18
CA THR A 31 3.09 -20.50 13.64
C THR A 31 3.12 -19.12 14.27
N LEU A 32 2.59 -18.99 15.48
CA LEU A 32 2.72 -17.78 16.28
C LEU A 32 3.89 -17.95 17.26
N ASP A 33 4.71 -16.90 17.36
CA ASP A 33 5.76 -16.85 18.39
C ASP A 33 5.13 -16.71 19.79
N ASN A 34 5.72 -17.36 20.79
CA ASN A 34 5.28 -17.20 22.17
C ASN A 34 5.66 -15.83 22.75
N LYS A 35 6.61 -15.13 22.13
CA LYS A 35 7.06 -13.81 22.58
C LYS A 35 6.02 -12.74 22.18
N ILE A 36 5.62 -11.95 23.17
CA ILE A 36 4.73 -10.81 22.94
C ILE A 36 5.54 -9.66 22.35
N TRP A 37 5.07 -9.13 21.23
CA TRP A 37 5.57 -7.89 20.65
C TRP A 37 4.74 -6.71 21.13
N VAL A 38 5.41 -5.62 21.50
CA VAL A 38 4.77 -4.38 21.92
C VAL A 38 5.07 -3.31 20.87
N PRO A 39 4.07 -2.87 20.11
CA PRO A 39 4.29 -1.81 19.14
C PRO A 39 4.62 -0.49 19.83
N SER A 40 5.62 0.23 19.31
CA SER A 40 6.01 1.54 19.80
C SER A 40 5.05 2.65 19.39
N ASP A 41 4.17 2.39 18.42
CA ASP A 41 3.28 3.38 17.82
C ASP A 41 1.83 3.22 18.26
N SER A 42 1.20 4.36 18.60
CA SER A 42 -0.21 4.45 19.01
C SER A 42 -1.23 4.04 17.93
N ILE A 43 -0.78 3.91 16.67
CA ILE A 43 -1.63 3.47 15.55
C ILE A 43 -2.21 2.07 15.76
N PHE A 44 -1.60 1.28 16.66
CA PHE A 44 -1.97 -0.10 16.95
C PHE A 44 -2.88 -0.25 18.17
N SER A 45 -3.57 0.81 18.62
CA SER A 45 -4.31 0.82 19.87
C SER A 45 -5.73 0.23 19.82
N ASN A 46 -6.39 0.17 18.65
CA ASN A 46 -7.81 -0.17 18.53
C ASN A 46 -8.07 -1.47 17.74
N PHE A 47 -7.35 -2.53 18.07
CA PHE A 47 -7.45 -3.81 17.39
C PHE A 47 -8.12 -4.87 18.24
N LYS A 48 -8.87 -5.76 17.59
CA LYS A 48 -9.57 -6.88 18.22
C LYS A 48 -8.69 -8.12 18.22
N VAL A 49 -8.97 -9.05 19.11
CA VAL A 49 -8.38 -10.40 19.08
C VAL A 49 -8.69 -11.06 17.75
N GLY A 50 -7.66 -11.61 17.11
CA GLY A 50 -7.71 -12.18 15.77
C GLY A 50 -7.29 -11.22 14.64
N ASP A 51 -7.23 -9.91 14.90
CA ASP A 51 -6.73 -8.97 13.90
C ASP A 51 -5.25 -9.23 13.60
N THR A 52 -4.90 -9.12 12.34
CA THR A 52 -3.52 -9.18 11.85
C THR A 52 -3.07 -7.81 11.40
N ILE A 53 -1.84 -7.46 11.73
CA ILE A 53 -1.16 -6.26 11.20
C ILE A 53 0.11 -6.66 10.46
N GLU A 54 0.44 -5.85 9.48
CA GLU A 54 1.67 -5.97 8.68
C GLU A 54 2.56 -4.77 8.97
N TYR A 55 3.78 -5.05 9.43
CA TYR A 55 4.72 -4.06 9.88
C TYR A 55 6.04 -4.18 9.12
N SER A 56 6.47 -3.10 8.48
CA SER A 56 7.73 -3.05 7.72
C SER A 56 8.66 -1.97 8.28
N GLU A 57 9.69 -2.39 8.96
CA GLU A 57 10.76 -1.48 9.41
C GLU A 57 11.46 -0.79 8.23
N GLN A 58 11.58 -1.51 7.10
CA GLN A 58 12.17 -0.93 5.89
C GLN A 58 11.31 0.19 5.31
N THR A 59 9.99 0.00 5.26
CA THR A 59 9.06 1.06 4.82
C THR A 59 9.21 2.29 5.70
N ILE A 60 9.22 2.11 7.03
CA ILE A 60 9.37 3.22 7.97
C ILE A 60 10.69 3.95 7.75
N ARG A 61 11.79 3.22 7.60
CA ARG A 61 13.13 3.80 7.40
C ARG A 61 13.22 4.57 6.08
N ILE A 62 12.81 3.94 4.97
CA ILE A 62 12.89 4.54 3.63
C ILE A 62 11.99 5.77 3.57
N PHE A 63 10.74 5.64 3.99
CA PHE A 63 9.79 6.75 3.96
C PHE A 63 10.23 7.91 4.87
N SER A 64 10.76 7.62 6.06
CA SER A 64 11.34 8.63 6.97
C SER A 64 12.51 9.36 6.34
N ASN A 65 13.38 8.67 5.60
CA ASN A 65 14.51 9.30 4.91
C ASN A 65 14.02 10.21 3.78
N ILE A 66 13.01 9.81 3.02
CA ILE A 66 12.40 10.67 1.99
C ILE A 66 11.75 11.91 2.64
N CYS A 67 11.05 11.74 3.75
CA CYS A 67 10.50 12.86 4.52
C CYS A 67 11.60 13.83 4.99
N ASN A 68 12.72 13.33 5.49
CA ASN A 68 13.86 14.17 5.89
C ASN A 68 14.43 14.95 4.69
N HIS A 69 14.50 14.31 3.52
CA HIS A 69 14.91 14.97 2.28
C HIS A 69 13.96 16.13 1.91
N LEU A 70 12.63 15.91 2.00
CA LEU A 70 11.64 16.98 1.77
C LEU A 70 11.80 18.14 2.76
N ILE A 71 12.11 17.86 4.02
CA ILE A 71 12.35 18.93 5.03
C ILE A 71 13.56 19.77 4.62
N GLN A 72 14.63 19.15 4.15
CA GLN A 72 15.87 19.82 3.81
C GLN A 72 15.79 20.60 2.49
N TYR A 73 15.26 19.98 1.45
CA TYR A 73 15.35 20.46 0.06
C TYR A 73 14.03 20.93 -0.53
N ASP A 74 12.92 20.75 0.22
CA ASP A 74 11.56 20.96 -0.29
C ASP A 74 11.19 19.97 -1.42
N GLY A 75 10.00 20.12 -2.00
CA GLY A 75 9.50 19.29 -3.08
C GLY A 75 8.15 18.65 -2.78
N VAL A 76 7.81 17.68 -3.59
CA VAL A 76 6.57 16.86 -3.47
C VAL A 76 6.93 15.39 -3.57
N LEU A 77 6.49 14.61 -2.60
CA LEU A 77 6.44 13.15 -2.71
C LEU A 77 5.01 12.74 -3.06
N LEU A 78 4.84 12.04 -4.15
CA LEU A 78 3.60 11.38 -4.52
C LEU A 78 3.80 9.87 -4.38
N VAL A 79 2.95 9.21 -3.60
CA VAL A 79 2.92 7.76 -3.44
C VAL A 79 1.62 7.24 -4.04
N ILE A 80 1.74 6.33 -4.99
CA ILE A 80 0.62 5.60 -5.59
C ILE A 80 0.96 4.13 -5.48
N ASP A 81 0.17 3.40 -4.71
CA ASP A 81 0.42 1.97 -4.46
C ASP A 81 -0.89 1.30 -4.03
N TYR A 82 -0.97 -0.03 -4.12
CA TYR A 82 -2.12 -0.73 -3.57
C TYR A 82 -2.00 -0.87 -2.06
N GLY A 83 -3.12 -0.65 -1.36
CA GLY A 83 -3.06 -0.60 0.09
C GLY A 83 -4.35 -0.20 0.76
N ASN A 84 -4.26 -0.01 2.06
CA ASN A 84 -5.38 0.35 2.92
C ASN A 84 -5.05 1.53 3.85
N VAL A 85 -6.10 2.06 4.48
CA VAL A 85 -6.02 3.16 5.43
C VAL A 85 -6.33 2.71 6.88
N SER A 86 -6.63 1.44 7.09
CA SER A 86 -6.94 0.89 8.42
C SER A 86 -5.69 0.42 9.17
N GLY A 87 -4.69 -0.05 8.43
CA GLY A 87 -3.52 -0.73 8.97
C GLY A 87 -3.80 -2.18 9.39
N ILE A 88 -5.02 -2.67 9.20
CA ILE A 88 -5.41 -4.06 9.45
C ILE A 88 -5.32 -4.82 8.13
N GLY A 89 -4.76 -6.02 8.16
CA GLY A 89 -4.78 -6.92 7.03
C GLY A 89 -3.83 -8.09 7.18
N ASP A 90 -4.24 -9.22 6.65
CA ASP A 90 -3.43 -10.38 6.31
C ASP A 90 -3.38 -10.40 4.79
N THR A 91 -2.60 -9.47 4.22
CA THR A 91 -2.62 -9.15 2.79
C THR A 91 -1.40 -9.67 2.05
N LEU A 92 -0.46 -10.30 2.77
CA LEU A 92 0.71 -10.93 2.16
C LEU A 92 0.28 -11.94 1.11
N GLN A 93 0.79 -11.80 -0.08
CA GLN A 93 0.46 -12.64 -1.23
C GLN A 93 1.71 -13.00 -2.01
N ALA A 94 1.64 -14.13 -2.70
CA ALA A 94 2.66 -14.60 -3.62
C ALA A 94 2.10 -14.66 -5.04
N VAL A 95 2.81 -14.10 -6.01
CA VAL A 95 2.42 -14.10 -7.42
C VAL A 95 3.55 -14.68 -8.26
N ASN A 96 3.21 -15.61 -9.16
CA ASN A 96 4.14 -16.16 -10.13
C ASN A 96 3.43 -16.31 -11.48
N ASN A 97 4.00 -15.76 -12.54
CA ASN A 97 3.40 -15.74 -13.89
C ASN A 97 1.95 -15.20 -13.90
N HIS A 98 1.69 -14.12 -13.15
CA HIS A 98 0.39 -13.47 -12.98
C HIS A 98 -0.69 -14.30 -12.25
N ASP A 99 -0.33 -15.44 -11.67
CA ASP A 99 -1.22 -16.28 -10.86
C ASP A 99 -0.86 -16.17 -9.37
N PHE A 100 -1.86 -16.13 -8.52
CA PHE A 100 -1.69 -16.26 -7.08
C PHE A 100 -1.23 -17.68 -6.73
N LYS A 101 -0.24 -17.78 -5.84
CA LYS A 101 0.34 -19.03 -5.35
C LYS A 101 0.29 -19.07 -3.82
N ASP A 102 0.40 -20.28 -3.26
CA ASP A 102 0.62 -20.42 -1.83
C ASP A 102 1.98 -19.79 -1.47
N ILE A 103 1.99 -18.93 -0.45
CA ILE A 103 3.18 -18.19 0.01
C ILE A 103 4.31 -19.16 0.40
N LEU A 104 3.96 -20.31 0.95
CA LEU A 104 4.91 -21.32 1.44
C LEU A 104 5.24 -22.39 0.37
N GLU A 105 4.56 -22.37 -0.77
CA GLU A 105 4.89 -23.24 -1.91
C GLU A 105 6.08 -22.67 -2.69
N LYS A 106 7.15 -23.44 -2.79
CA LYS A 106 8.36 -23.09 -3.55
C LYS A 106 8.94 -21.72 -3.22
N PRO A 107 9.43 -21.50 -1.99
CA PRO A 107 10.02 -20.21 -1.58
C PRO A 107 11.11 -19.74 -2.55
N GLY A 108 11.09 -18.43 -2.84
CA GLY A 108 12.03 -17.79 -3.77
C GLY A 108 11.66 -17.87 -5.25
N GLN A 109 10.51 -18.47 -5.62
CA GLN A 109 10.04 -18.56 -6.99
C GLN A 109 8.83 -17.66 -7.30
N SER A 110 8.35 -16.90 -6.33
CA SER A 110 7.23 -15.98 -6.47
C SER A 110 7.59 -14.61 -5.95
N ASP A 111 7.02 -13.58 -6.57
CA ASP A 111 7.07 -12.23 -6.05
C ASP A 111 6.14 -12.13 -4.84
N LEU A 112 6.68 -11.66 -3.72
CA LEU A 112 5.92 -11.42 -2.50
C LEU A 112 5.57 -9.95 -2.41
N SER A 113 4.33 -9.67 -2.05
CA SER A 113 3.86 -8.32 -1.83
C SER A 113 2.77 -8.27 -0.77
N SER A 114 2.59 -7.09 -0.17
CA SER A 114 1.54 -6.82 0.82
C SER A 114 0.95 -5.43 0.60
N HIS A 115 -0.22 -5.18 1.16
CA HIS A 115 -0.84 -3.86 1.07
C HIS A 115 -0.05 -2.82 1.84
N VAL A 116 0.20 -1.68 1.20
CA VAL A 116 0.84 -0.53 1.86
C VAL A 116 -0.11 0.07 2.90
N ASN A 117 0.40 0.28 4.11
CA ASN A 117 -0.34 0.94 5.18
C ASN A 117 -0.23 2.46 5.04
N PHE A 118 -1.19 3.08 4.33
CA PHE A 118 -1.21 4.53 4.11
C PHE A 118 -1.46 5.33 5.39
N LYS A 119 -2.10 4.74 6.41
CA LYS A 119 -2.24 5.36 7.73
C LYS A 119 -0.87 5.57 8.38
N LEU A 120 -0.01 4.55 8.33
CA LEU A 120 1.35 4.61 8.85
C LEU A 120 2.19 5.66 8.12
N LEU A 121 2.14 5.70 6.78
CA LEU A 121 2.84 6.71 6.00
C LEU A 121 2.42 8.13 6.40
N LYS A 122 1.11 8.37 6.52
CA LYS A 122 0.56 9.65 6.97
C LYS A 122 1.08 10.03 8.36
N GLU A 123 1.10 9.11 9.32
CA GLU A 123 1.57 9.39 10.66
C GLU A 123 3.07 9.71 10.71
N ILE A 124 3.91 8.98 9.97
CA ILE A 124 5.35 9.25 9.90
C ILE A 124 5.59 10.67 9.39
N ALA A 125 4.92 11.08 8.32
CA ALA A 125 5.07 12.42 7.76
C ALA A 125 4.53 13.51 8.72
N SER A 126 3.37 13.27 9.34
CA SER A 126 2.76 14.22 10.30
C SER A 126 3.62 14.41 11.56
N LYS A 127 4.24 13.34 12.09
CA LYS A 127 5.19 13.43 13.22
C LYS A 127 6.43 14.28 12.89
N LYS A 128 6.73 14.48 11.61
CA LYS A 128 7.82 15.33 11.12
C LYS A 128 7.35 16.73 10.71
N ASN A 129 6.12 17.10 11.05
CA ASN A 129 5.49 18.38 10.72
C ASN A 129 5.43 18.66 9.21
N LEU A 130 5.35 17.60 8.38
CA LEU A 130 5.09 17.73 6.95
C LEU A 130 3.58 17.81 6.71
N TYR A 131 3.20 18.52 5.66
CA TYR A 131 1.84 18.54 5.19
C TYR A 131 1.55 17.24 4.41
N VAL A 132 0.41 16.63 4.71
CA VAL A 132 0.00 15.35 4.10
C VAL A 132 -1.41 15.50 3.56
N SER A 133 -1.61 15.20 2.28
CA SER A 133 -2.93 15.21 1.66
C SER A 133 -3.87 14.19 2.31
N LYS A 134 -5.17 14.27 1.99
CA LYS A 134 -6.05 13.12 2.23
C LYS A 134 -5.58 11.93 1.40
N VAL A 135 -5.73 10.73 1.94
CA VAL A 135 -5.56 9.51 1.14
C VAL A 135 -6.78 9.38 0.23
N LYS A 136 -6.57 9.32 -1.07
CA LYS A 136 -7.62 9.13 -2.07
C LYS A 136 -7.49 7.77 -2.74
N GLU A 137 -8.59 7.25 -3.24
CA GLU A 137 -8.57 6.12 -4.17
C GLU A 137 -8.05 6.58 -5.53
N GLN A 138 -7.32 5.72 -6.23
CA GLN A 138 -6.74 6.05 -7.53
C GLN A 138 -7.79 6.50 -8.54
N GLN A 139 -8.96 5.87 -8.55
CA GLN A 139 -10.05 6.26 -9.43
C GLN A 139 -10.45 7.72 -9.24
N ILE A 140 -10.62 8.17 -7.99
CA ILE A 140 -11.01 9.54 -7.67
C ILE A 140 -9.90 10.49 -8.10
N PHE A 141 -8.66 10.20 -7.75
CA PHE A 141 -7.50 11.00 -8.12
C PHE A 141 -7.39 11.18 -9.65
N LEU A 142 -7.48 10.10 -10.42
CA LEU A 142 -7.35 10.15 -11.87
C LEU A 142 -8.54 10.85 -12.54
N LEU A 143 -9.76 10.68 -12.01
CA LEU A 143 -10.94 11.38 -12.51
C LEU A 143 -10.85 12.89 -12.28
N GLU A 144 -10.40 13.32 -11.10
CA GLU A 144 -10.17 14.74 -10.80
C GLU A 144 -9.04 15.35 -11.64
N LEU A 145 -8.03 14.56 -12.01
CA LEU A 145 -7.00 14.99 -12.98
C LEU A 145 -7.47 15.03 -14.44
N GLY A 146 -8.72 14.63 -14.72
CA GLY A 146 -9.29 14.71 -16.08
C GLY A 146 -8.87 13.55 -16.98
N ILE A 147 -8.73 12.32 -16.45
CA ILE A 147 -8.35 11.15 -17.27
C ILE A 147 -9.35 10.88 -18.41
N MET A 148 -10.64 11.19 -18.20
CA MET A 148 -11.67 11.02 -19.23
C MET A 148 -11.54 12.05 -20.36
N GLU A 149 -11.21 13.29 -20.04
CA GLU A 149 -10.92 14.35 -21.01
C GLU A 149 -9.65 14.00 -21.80
N ARG A 150 -8.65 13.43 -21.12
CA ARG A 150 -7.44 12.93 -21.78
C ARG A 150 -7.76 11.79 -22.75
N LEU A 151 -8.58 10.82 -22.34
CA LEU A 151 -9.05 9.74 -23.23
C LEU A 151 -9.74 10.30 -24.46
N LYS A 152 -10.72 11.21 -24.27
CA LYS A 152 -11.45 11.86 -25.36
C LYS A 152 -10.50 12.59 -26.33
N SER A 153 -9.48 13.24 -25.81
CA SER A 153 -8.46 13.90 -26.63
C SER A 153 -7.62 12.91 -27.44
N LEU A 154 -7.15 11.83 -26.81
CA LEU A 154 -6.31 10.83 -27.45
C LEU A 154 -7.05 10.00 -28.52
N THR A 155 -8.38 9.87 -28.39
CA THR A 155 -9.18 9.03 -29.29
C THR A 155 -9.77 9.80 -30.49
N LYS A 156 -9.57 11.12 -30.58
CA LYS A 156 -10.17 11.95 -31.64
C LYS A 156 -9.78 11.53 -33.07
N ASN A 157 -8.53 11.14 -33.29
CA ASN A 157 -7.95 10.93 -34.62
C ASN A 157 -7.26 9.55 -34.75
N VAL A 158 -7.79 8.54 -34.06
CA VAL A 158 -7.23 7.18 -34.11
C VAL A 158 -8.29 6.19 -34.62
N SER A 159 -7.87 5.00 -35.04
CA SER A 159 -8.80 3.95 -35.44
C SER A 159 -9.67 3.48 -34.24
N SER A 160 -10.84 2.92 -34.53
CA SER A 160 -11.75 2.39 -33.51
C SER A 160 -11.09 1.34 -32.63
N ALA A 161 -10.21 0.52 -33.20
CA ALA A 161 -9.46 -0.51 -32.45
C ALA A 161 -8.51 0.14 -31.42
N ILE A 162 -7.78 1.18 -31.79
CA ILE A 162 -6.91 1.92 -30.85
C ILE A 162 -7.74 2.63 -29.79
N ALA A 163 -8.86 3.26 -30.17
CA ALA A 163 -9.74 3.92 -29.22
C ALA A 163 -10.30 2.94 -28.17
N GLN A 164 -10.75 1.75 -28.61
CA GLN A 164 -11.22 0.69 -27.71
C GLN A 164 -10.13 0.18 -26.78
N LYS A 165 -8.90 -0.01 -27.29
CA LYS A 165 -7.77 -0.41 -26.46
C LYS A 165 -7.50 0.62 -25.36
N LEU A 166 -7.37 1.90 -25.69
CA LEU A 166 -7.16 2.98 -24.73
C LEU A 166 -8.28 3.06 -23.69
N ALA A 167 -9.54 2.92 -24.12
CA ALA A 167 -10.67 2.91 -23.21
C ALA A 167 -10.62 1.72 -22.23
N SER A 168 -10.23 0.54 -22.70
CA SER A 168 -10.09 -0.65 -21.83
C SER A 168 -8.95 -0.52 -20.83
N GLU A 169 -7.83 0.08 -21.23
CA GLU A 169 -6.69 0.34 -20.33
C GLU A 169 -7.06 1.35 -19.24
N ILE A 170 -7.73 2.45 -19.61
CA ILE A 170 -8.23 3.43 -18.62
C ILE A 170 -9.25 2.79 -17.70
N LYS A 171 -10.15 1.95 -18.22
CA LYS A 171 -11.11 1.23 -17.39
C LYS A 171 -10.40 0.38 -16.30
N ILE A 172 -9.27 -0.27 -16.61
CA ILE A 172 -8.50 -1.01 -15.59
C ILE A 172 -8.02 -0.08 -14.48
N LEU A 173 -7.56 1.12 -14.82
CA LEU A 173 -7.01 2.07 -13.86
C LEU A 173 -8.06 2.68 -12.92
N ILE A 174 -9.31 2.88 -13.40
CA ILE A 174 -10.36 3.58 -12.64
C ILE A 174 -11.52 2.68 -12.19
N ASP A 175 -11.58 1.43 -12.61
CA ASP A 175 -12.63 0.49 -12.20
C ASP A 175 -12.44 0.14 -10.70
N PRO A 176 -13.46 0.37 -9.84
CA PRO A 176 -13.38 0.04 -8.41
C PRO A 176 -13.03 -1.42 -8.13
N ASP A 177 -13.50 -2.34 -8.97
CA ASP A 177 -13.25 -3.77 -8.82
C ASP A 177 -11.86 -4.21 -9.33
N LYS A 178 -11.06 -3.25 -9.81
CA LYS A 178 -9.69 -3.48 -10.30
C LYS A 178 -8.70 -2.60 -9.53
N MET A 179 -8.02 -1.69 -10.24
CA MET A 179 -7.02 -0.81 -9.62
C MET A 179 -7.64 0.42 -8.96
N GLY A 180 -8.86 0.81 -9.36
CA GLY A 180 -9.45 2.08 -8.99
C GLY A 180 -9.60 2.29 -7.48
N SER A 181 -10.16 1.31 -6.77
CA SER A 181 -10.30 1.37 -5.31
C SER A 181 -9.14 0.69 -4.58
N LEU A 182 -8.48 -0.30 -5.19
CA LEU A 182 -7.37 -1.01 -4.57
C LEU A 182 -6.16 -0.10 -4.34
N PHE A 183 -5.81 0.69 -5.36
CA PHE A 183 -4.71 1.64 -5.28
C PHE A 183 -5.13 2.90 -4.54
N LYS A 184 -4.22 3.41 -3.71
CA LYS A 184 -4.38 4.64 -2.95
C LYS A 184 -3.31 5.65 -3.36
N VAL A 185 -3.66 6.91 -3.21
CA VAL A 185 -2.78 8.03 -3.55
C VAL A 185 -2.66 8.95 -2.34
N ILE A 186 -1.44 9.32 -2.01
CA ILE A 186 -1.12 10.32 -0.98
C ILE A 186 0.02 11.20 -1.46
N ALA A 187 -0.03 12.48 -1.13
CA ALA A 187 1.09 13.37 -1.33
C ALA A 187 1.60 13.95 -0.01
N VAL A 188 2.91 14.16 0.04
CA VAL A 188 3.60 14.77 1.18
C VAL A 188 4.44 15.95 0.69
N THR A 189 4.32 17.08 1.38
CA THR A 189 5.05 18.32 1.07
C THR A 189 5.54 18.98 2.35
N LYS A 190 6.54 19.85 2.22
CA LYS A 190 7.05 20.63 3.37
C LYS A 190 6.00 21.64 3.86
N ASN A 191 5.32 22.30 2.94
CA ASN A 191 4.33 23.33 3.22
C ASN A 191 2.98 22.93 2.60
N ASN A 192 1.89 23.48 3.12
CA ASN A 192 0.58 23.32 2.49
C ASN A 192 0.60 23.90 1.07
N ARG A 193 0.44 23.04 0.08
CA ARG A 193 0.38 23.39 -1.34
C ARG A 193 -0.88 22.81 -1.94
N HIS A 194 -1.49 23.58 -2.83
CA HIS A 194 -2.53 23.01 -3.69
C HIS A 194 -1.88 21.99 -4.64
N LEU A 195 -2.39 20.78 -4.62
CA LEU A 195 -2.00 19.71 -5.54
C LEU A 195 -3.24 19.23 -6.25
N GLU A 196 -3.26 19.36 -7.58
CA GLU A 196 -4.37 18.90 -8.41
C GLU A 196 -4.70 17.43 -8.11
N GLY A 197 -5.98 17.13 -8.01
CA GLY A 197 -6.47 15.78 -7.67
C GLY A 197 -6.26 15.35 -6.20
N LEU A 198 -5.64 16.19 -5.33
CA LEU A 198 -5.35 15.86 -3.93
C LEU A 198 -5.81 16.91 -2.92
N SER A 199 -6.63 17.82 -3.35
CA SER A 199 -7.23 18.87 -2.52
C SER A 199 -8.39 18.34 -1.66
#